data_e61445cf8d9b16bc242481da20d1aea1
#
_entry.id   e61445cf8d9b16bc242481da20d1aea1
#
_cell.length_a   1.000
_cell.length_b   1.000
_cell.length_c   1.000
_cell.angle_alpha   90.00
_cell.angle_beta   90.00
_cell.angle_gamma   90.00
#
_symmetry.space_group_name_H-M   'P 1'
#
loop_
_entity.id
_entity.type
_entity.pdbx_description
1 polymer ?
#
loop_
_entity_poly.entity_id
_entity_poly.type
_entity_poly.pdbx_seq_one_letter_code
_entity_poly.pdbx_strand_id
1 'polypeptide(L)'
;RVAVIVSNHPDATTEDLMEYVPGPDFPSGGILMGLDGVKDAYTTGRGALKVRGRTSIEPLGPRRTGIIVSELPYMVGPERLIEKIRDAVQAKKLQGISDVTDLTDRTHGLRVAIGLKTGFDPNAVLEQLSRLPPLQDSFHINNVALVGGQPRTLGLKEMLSVYVAHRLEVITRRSRYRLARREERLHLVEGLLIAILDIDEVIQVIRSSDDSEQARTKLRDVFDLSELQAEY
;
A
#
# COMPACT_ATOMS: atom_id res chain seq x y z
N ARG A 1 4.80 -7.04 7.39
CA ARG A 1 4.94 -8.49 7.74
C ARG A 1 5.21 -9.33 6.49
N VAL A 2 4.39 -9.29 5.45
CA VAL A 2 4.51 -10.15 4.25
C VAL A 2 5.84 -9.97 3.50
N ALA A 3 6.34 -8.72 3.37
CA ALA A 3 7.65 -8.46 2.79
C ALA A 3 8.81 -9.11 3.57
N VAL A 4 8.68 -9.22 4.90
CA VAL A 4 9.66 -9.92 5.76
C VAL A 4 9.62 -11.43 5.50
N ILE A 5 8.44 -12.00 5.25
CA ILE A 5 8.29 -13.42 4.92
C ILE A 5 8.99 -13.72 3.60
N VAL A 6 8.77 -12.92 2.55
CA VAL A 6 9.44 -13.09 1.25
C VAL A 6 10.96 -12.92 1.38
N SER A 7 11.43 -12.02 2.27
CA SER A 7 12.87 -11.85 2.52
C SER A 7 13.50 -13.05 3.23
N ASN A 8 12.79 -13.63 4.21
CA ASN A 8 13.31 -14.73 5.03
C ASN A 8 13.04 -16.11 4.41
N HIS A 9 12.01 -16.24 3.58
CA HIS A 9 11.60 -17.46 2.90
C HIS A 9 11.42 -17.20 1.40
N PRO A 10 12.52 -17.15 0.62
CA PRO A 10 12.47 -16.89 -0.82
C PRO A 10 11.61 -17.91 -1.59
N ASP A 11 11.48 -19.13 -1.06
CA ASP A 11 10.73 -20.22 -1.66
C ASP A 11 9.23 -20.23 -1.29
N ALA A 12 8.77 -19.27 -0.45
CA ALA A 12 7.36 -19.14 -0.08
C ALA A 12 6.45 -19.15 -1.32
N THR A 13 5.40 -19.96 -1.28
CA THR A 13 4.42 -20.09 -2.35
C THR A 13 3.39 -18.94 -2.30
N THR A 14 2.55 -18.84 -3.33
CA THR A 14 1.42 -17.89 -3.30
C THR A 14 0.45 -18.23 -2.17
N GLU A 15 0.22 -19.51 -1.92
CA GLU A 15 -0.63 -20.01 -0.84
C GLU A 15 -0.12 -19.60 0.54
N ASP A 16 1.19 -19.72 0.80
CA ASP A 16 1.81 -19.30 2.06
C ASP A 16 1.62 -17.77 2.28
N LEU A 17 1.69 -16.99 1.20
CA LEU A 17 1.46 -15.55 1.27
C LEU A 17 -0.02 -15.22 1.50
N MET A 18 -0.94 -16.02 0.99
CA MET A 18 -2.38 -15.85 1.17
C MET A 18 -2.84 -16.12 2.61
N GLU A 19 -2.09 -16.83 3.42
CA GLU A 19 -2.35 -16.92 4.87
C GLU A 19 -2.29 -15.55 5.57
N TYR A 20 -1.46 -14.63 5.05
CA TYR A 20 -1.26 -13.28 5.60
C TYR A 20 -2.04 -12.19 4.84
N VAL A 21 -2.29 -12.41 3.56
CA VAL A 21 -3.05 -11.51 2.68
C VAL A 21 -4.08 -12.35 1.91
N PRO A 22 -5.20 -12.72 2.55
CA PRO A 22 -6.17 -13.64 1.96
C PRO A 22 -6.87 -13.09 0.71
N GLY A 23 -6.88 -11.78 0.52
CA GLY A 23 -7.48 -11.14 -0.65
C GLY A 23 -7.22 -9.64 -0.70
N PRO A 24 -7.51 -9.01 -1.84
CA PRO A 24 -7.44 -7.57 -1.97
C PRO A 24 -8.54 -6.89 -1.16
N ASP A 25 -8.27 -5.69 -0.70
CA ASP A 25 -9.21 -4.81 -0.03
C ASP A 25 -9.70 -3.72 -0.99
N PHE A 26 -11.00 -3.41 -0.97
CA PHE A 26 -11.58 -2.38 -1.81
C PHE A 26 -12.06 -1.19 -0.97
N PRO A 27 -11.89 0.05 -1.47
CA PRO A 27 -12.34 1.25 -0.74
C PRO A 27 -13.85 1.27 -0.46
N SER A 28 -14.66 0.64 -1.32
CA SER A 28 -16.11 0.52 -1.18
C SER A 28 -16.55 -0.69 -0.36
N GLY A 29 -15.62 -1.50 0.15
CA GLY A 29 -15.94 -2.76 0.82
C GLY A 29 -16.43 -3.84 -0.13
N GLY A 30 -17.40 -4.62 0.33
CA GLY A 30 -17.98 -5.74 -0.40
C GLY A 30 -17.46 -7.09 0.06
N ILE A 31 -18.04 -8.15 -0.46
CA ILE A 31 -17.74 -9.54 -0.12
C ILE A 31 -17.20 -10.25 -1.36
N LEU A 32 -16.01 -10.83 -1.25
CA LEU A 32 -15.45 -11.69 -2.29
C LEU A 32 -16.19 -13.03 -2.33
N MET A 33 -16.65 -13.41 -3.53
CA MET A 33 -17.39 -14.63 -3.78
C MET A 33 -16.44 -15.69 -4.34
N GLY A 34 -15.72 -16.38 -3.45
CA GLY A 34 -14.68 -17.34 -3.79
C GLY A 34 -13.29 -16.73 -3.92
N LEU A 35 -12.26 -17.58 -3.86
CA LEU A 35 -10.85 -17.17 -3.85
C LEU A 35 -10.08 -17.52 -5.12
N ASP A 36 -10.69 -18.25 -6.07
CA ASP A 36 -9.99 -18.73 -7.27
C ASP A 36 -9.43 -17.56 -8.09
N GLY A 37 -10.23 -16.53 -8.35
CA GLY A 37 -9.76 -15.34 -9.05
C GLY A 37 -8.71 -14.53 -8.28
N VAL A 38 -8.70 -14.60 -6.93
CA VAL A 38 -7.66 -14.01 -6.09
C VAL A 38 -6.35 -14.77 -6.28
N LYS A 39 -6.41 -16.10 -6.24
CA LYS A 39 -5.24 -16.98 -6.45
C LYS A 39 -4.61 -16.75 -7.83
N ASP A 40 -5.45 -16.66 -8.88
CA ASP A 40 -4.98 -16.34 -10.23
C ASP A 40 -4.29 -14.97 -10.27
N ALA A 41 -4.93 -13.94 -9.68
CA ALA A 41 -4.37 -12.58 -9.64
C ALA A 41 -3.04 -12.53 -8.85
N TYR A 42 -2.93 -13.26 -7.76
CA TYR A 42 -1.72 -13.30 -6.95
C TYR A 42 -0.59 -14.11 -7.60
N THR A 43 -0.93 -15.09 -8.40
CA THR A 43 0.05 -15.91 -9.13
C THR A 43 0.53 -15.23 -10.40
N THR A 44 -0.39 -14.72 -11.21
CA THR A 44 -0.08 -14.23 -12.57
C THR A 44 -0.09 -12.70 -12.71
N GLY A 45 -0.61 -12.00 -11.71
CA GLY A 45 -0.89 -10.57 -11.78
C GLY A 45 -2.21 -10.23 -12.48
N ARG A 46 -2.99 -11.24 -12.93
CA ARG A 46 -4.29 -11.08 -13.58
C ARG A 46 -5.29 -12.05 -13.00
N GLY A 47 -6.53 -11.57 -12.76
CA GLY A 47 -7.59 -12.42 -12.24
C GLY A 47 -8.94 -11.72 -12.28
N ALA A 48 -10.02 -12.49 -12.28
CA ALA A 48 -11.38 -12.00 -12.23
C ALA A 48 -12.01 -12.33 -10.88
N LEU A 49 -12.31 -11.29 -10.10
CA LEU A 49 -12.94 -11.42 -8.78
C LEU A 49 -14.43 -11.18 -8.89
N LYS A 50 -15.23 -12.04 -8.28
CA LYS A 50 -16.65 -11.76 -8.07
C LYS A 50 -16.81 -11.06 -6.74
N VAL A 51 -17.32 -9.82 -6.78
CA VAL A 51 -17.55 -8.98 -5.59
C VAL A 51 -19.05 -8.77 -5.46
N ARG A 52 -19.58 -9.00 -4.27
CA ARG A 52 -20.98 -8.79 -3.90
C ARG A 52 -21.08 -7.67 -2.87
N GLY A 53 -22.06 -6.79 -3.03
CA GLY A 53 -22.39 -5.78 -2.03
C GLY A 53 -22.82 -6.41 -0.69
N ARG A 54 -22.50 -5.73 0.40
CA ARG A 54 -22.94 -6.15 1.74
C ARG A 54 -24.38 -5.72 1.96
N THR A 55 -25.20 -6.65 2.41
CA THR A 55 -26.62 -6.42 2.64
C THR A 55 -27.05 -6.94 3.99
N SER A 56 -28.07 -6.31 4.60
CA SER A 56 -28.75 -6.77 5.80
C SER A 56 -30.26 -6.69 5.62
N ILE A 57 -31.00 -7.54 6.32
CA ILE A 57 -32.46 -7.48 6.37
C ILE A 57 -32.86 -6.75 7.64
N GLU A 58 -33.52 -5.61 7.50
CA GLU A 58 -33.88 -4.73 8.61
C GLU A 58 -35.36 -4.32 8.57
N PRO A 59 -36.00 -4.07 9.73
CA PRO A 59 -37.32 -3.46 9.77
C PRO A 59 -37.22 -1.99 9.35
N LEU A 60 -37.98 -1.59 8.32
CA LEU A 60 -38.05 -0.19 7.83
C LEU A 60 -39.21 0.58 8.49
N GLY A 61 -40.02 -0.09 9.30
CA GLY A 61 -41.16 0.49 9.99
C GLY A 61 -42.13 -0.58 10.52
N PRO A 62 -43.24 -0.17 11.13
CA PRO A 62 -44.24 -1.12 11.61
C PRO A 62 -44.74 -2.02 10.49
N ARG A 63 -44.51 -3.32 10.61
CA ARG A 63 -44.92 -4.37 9.62
C ARG A 63 -44.24 -4.22 8.23
N ARG A 64 -43.15 -3.45 8.10
CA ARG A 64 -42.40 -3.30 6.86
C ARG A 64 -40.98 -3.80 7.06
N THR A 65 -40.58 -4.76 6.26
CA THR A 65 -39.21 -5.26 6.19
C THR A 65 -38.56 -4.76 4.91
N GLY A 66 -37.28 -4.51 4.95
CA GLY A 66 -36.51 -4.14 3.79
C GLY A 66 -35.13 -4.75 3.80
N ILE A 67 -34.44 -4.60 2.68
CA ILE A 67 -33.05 -4.98 2.49
C ILE A 67 -32.27 -3.69 2.45
N ILE A 68 -31.30 -3.57 3.34
CA ILE A 68 -30.33 -2.46 3.37
C ILE A 68 -29.06 -2.89 2.67
N VAL A 69 -28.60 -2.07 1.74
CA VAL A 69 -27.28 -2.23 1.10
C VAL A 69 -26.34 -1.21 1.73
N SER A 70 -25.31 -1.70 2.41
CA SER A 70 -24.31 -0.88 3.14
C SER A 70 -22.96 -0.79 2.42
N GLU A 71 -22.67 -1.73 1.51
CA GLU A 71 -21.46 -1.72 0.70
C GLU A 71 -21.79 -2.19 -0.72
N LEU A 72 -21.10 -1.64 -1.70
CA LEU A 72 -21.26 -2.01 -3.12
C LEU A 72 -19.94 -2.48 -3.71
N PRO A 73 -19.98 -3.28 -4.80
CA PRO A 73 -18.79 -3.60 -5.55
C PRO A 73 -18.03 -2.33 -5.97
N TYR A 74 -16.71 -2.42 -6.02
CA TYR A 74 -15.87 -1.30 -6.41
C TYR A 74 -16.27 -0.72 -7.76
N MET A 75 -16.27 0.62 -7.86
CA MET A 75 -16.72 1.42 -9.01
C MET A 75 -18.24 1.32 -9.33
N VAL A 76 -19.04 0.81 -8.41
CA VAL A 76 -20.51 0.84 -8.52
C VAL A 76 -21.07 1.90 -7.57
N GLY A 77 -21.77 2.89 -8.14
CA GLY A 77 -22.50 3.91 -7.37
C GLY A 77 -23.93 3.46 -7.01
N PRO A 78 -24.53 4.07 -5.97
CA PRO A 78 -25.90 3.76 -5.55
C PRO A 78 -26.92 4.07 -6.65
N GLU A 79 -26.71 5.11 -7.45
CA GLU A 79 -27.61 5.51 -8.54
C GLU A 79 -27.74 4.40 -9.58
N ARG A 80 -26.61 3.78 -9.96
CA ARG A 80 -26.59 2.67 -10.91
C ARG A 80 -27.35 1.45 -10.37
N LEU A 81 -27.21 1.16 -9.06
CA LEU A 81 -27.96 0.10 -8.43
C LEU A 81 -29.47 0.37 -8.46
N ILE A 82 -29.89 1.57 -8.08
CA ILE A 82 -31.31 1.99 -8.03
C ILE A 82 -31.93 1.91 -9.43
N GLU A 83 -31.23 2.42 -10.44
CA GLU A 83 -31.66 2.35 -11.83
C GLU A 83 -31.90 0.90 -12.29
N LYS A 84 -30.93 0.02 -12.04
CA LYS A 84 -31.02 -1.39 -12.44
C LYS A 84 -32.11 -2.17 -11.69
N ILE A 85 -32.34 -1.85 -10.42
CA ILE A 85 -33.46 -2.42 -9.66
C ILE A 85 -34.78 -1.94 -10.30
N ARG A 86 -34.92 -0.65 -10.63
CA ARG A 86 -36.12 -0.09 -11.30
C ARG A 86 -36.38 -0.78 -12.61
N ASP A 87 -35.37 -0.91 -13.46
CA ASP A 87 -35.47 -1.59 -14.77
C ASP A 87 -35.93 -3.04 -14.60
N ALA A 88 -35.35 -3.77 -13.61
CA ALA A 88 -35.69 -5.16 -13.36
C ALA A 88 -37.13 -5.33 -12.84
N VAL A 89 -37.61 -4.39 -12.01
CA VAL A 89 -39.00 -4.36 -11.53
C VAL A 89 -39.97 -4.06 -12.67
N GLN A 90 -39.66 -3.08 -13.53
CA GLN A 90 -40.47 -2.74 -14.70
C GLN A 90 -40.56 -3.91 -15.71
N ALA A 91 -39.40 -4.58 -15.92
CA ALA A 91 -39.31 -5.77 -16.77
C ALA A 91 -39.91 -7.04 -16.12
N LYS A 92 -40.48 -6.94 -14.91
CA LYS A 92 -41.06 -8.06 -14.14
C LYS A 92 -40.07 -9.20 -13.83
N LYS A 93 -38.76 -8.92 -13.94
CA LYS A 93 -37.68 -9.87 -13.61
C LYS A 93 -37.44 -9.94 -12.09
N LEU A 94 -37.78 -8.88 -11.36
CA LEU A 94 -37.68 -8.77 -9.92
C LEU A 94 -39.05 -8.42 -9.35
N GLN A 95 -39.52 -9.23 -8.40
CA GLN A 95 -40.81 -9.06 -7.76
C GLN A 95 -40.67 -8.83 -6.27
N GLY A 96 -41.70 -8.30 -5.62
CA GLY A 96 -41.71 -8.13 -4.16
C GLY A 96 -41.09 -6.83 -3.66
N ILE A 97 -40.59 -5.94 -4.52
CA ILE A 97 -40.11 -4.62 -4.15
C ILE A 97 -41.25 -3.60 -4.15
N SER A 98 -41.33 -2.80 -3.07
CA SER A 98 -42.30 -1.69 -2.96
C SER A 98 -41.69 -0.37 -3.39
N ASP A 99 -40.52 -0.06 -2.87
CA ASP A 99 -39.78 1.20 -3.07
C ASP A 99 -38.28 0.99 -2.90
N VAL A 100 -37.50 1.92 -3.43
CA VAL A 100 -36.05 1.98 -3.25
C VAL A 100 -35.67 3.41 -2.94
N THR A 101 -35.02 3.62 -1.79
CA THR A 101 -34.64 4.94 -1.28
C THR A 101 -33.15 4.98 -0.98
N ASP A 102 -32.48 6.02 -1.44
CA ASP A 102 -31.10 6.31 -1.03
C ASP A 102 -31.11 7.09 0.29
N LEU A 103 -30.54 6.51 1.31
CA LEU A 103 -30.39 7.07 2.65
C LEU A 103 -28.90 7.34 2.97
N THR A 104 -28.05 7.39 1.94
CA THR A 104 -26.62 7.64 2.09
C THR A 104 -26.36 9.01 2.70
N ASP A 105 -25.61 9.04 3.80
CA ASP A 105 -25.21 10.26 4.47
C ASP A 105 -23.73 10.23 4.89
N ARG A 106 -23.22 11.37 5.39
CA ARG A 106 -21.82 11.46 5.84
C ARG A 106 -21.54 10.75 7.15
N THR A 107 -22.57 10.46 7.93
CA THR A 107 -22.45 9.85 9.27
C THR A 107 -22.43 8.33 9.17
N HIS A 108 -23.30 7.77 8.35
CA HIS A 108 -23.51 6.31 8.24
C HIS A 108 -22.88 5.72 6.96
N GLY A 109 -22.41 6.55 6.05
CA GLY A 109 -21.87 6.11 4.76
C GLY A 109 -22.98 5.65 3.80
N LEU A 110 -22.63 4.72 2.90
CA LEU A 110 -23.57 4.17 1.93
C LEU A 110 -24.72 3.43 2.63
N ARG A 111 -25.94 3.81 2.29
CA ARG A 111 -27.15 3.16 2.82
C ARG A 111 -28.30 3.25 1.80
N VAL A 112 -28.50 2.19 1.03
CA VAL A 112 -29.66 2.10 0.12
C VAL A 112 -30.68 1.15 0.72
N ALA A 113 -31.89 1.67 0.99
CA ALA A 113 -33.00 0.92 1.54
C ALA A 113 -33.93 0.43 0.43
N ILE A 114 -34.14 -0.88 0.35
CA ILE A 114 -35.03 -1.55 -0.61
C ILE A 114 -36.22 -2.08 0.18
N GLY A 115 -37.37 -1.39 0.11
CA GLY A 115 -38.59 -1.79 0.77
C GLY A 115 -39.22 -3.01 0.10
N LEU A 116 -39.77 -3.93 0.91
CA LEU A 116 -40.43 -5.13 0.43
C LEU A 116 -41.94 -5.01 0.57
N LYS A 117 -42.67 -5.62 -0.37
CA LYS A 117 -44.13 -5.78 -0.29
C LYS A 117 -44.48 -6.83 0.74
N THR A 118 -45.61 -6.63 1.44
CA THR A 118 -46.12 -7.59 2.40
C THR A 118 -46.38 -8.96 1.76
N GLY A 119 -45.94 -10.02 2.40
CA GLY A 119 -46.13 -11.41 1.93
C GLY A 119 -44.98 -11.96 1.12
N PHE A 120 -43.95 -11.18 0.84
CA PHE A 120 -42.73 -11.67 0.17
C PHE A 120 -41.67 -12.04 1.22
N ASP A 121 -41.01 -13.18 1.00
CA ASP A 121 -39.87 -13.59 1.83
C ASP A 121 -38.64 -12.72 1.51
N PRO A 122 -38.07 -12.01 2.51
CA PRO A 122 -36.90 -11.17 2.31
C PRO A 122 -35.67 -11.92 1.76
N ASN A 123 -35.48 -13.18 2.18
CA ASN A 123 -34.33 -13.98 1.74
C ASN A 123 -34.45 -14.36 0.25
N ALA A 124 -35.66 -14.73 -0.20
CA ALA A 124 -35.91 -15.05 -1.59
C ALA A 124 -35.72 -13.83 -2.50
N VAL A 125 -36.14 -12.63 -2.06
CA VAL A 125 -35.91 -11.39 -2.78
C VAL A 125 -34.43 -11.02 -2.79
N LEU A 126 -33.72 -11.19 -1.68
CA LEU A 126 -32.28 -10.95 -1.59
C LEU A 126 -31.50 -11.87 -2.53
N GLU A 127 -31.88 -13.14 -2.63
CA GLU A 127 -31.24 -14.06 -3.58
C GLU A 127 -31.44 -13.60 -5.04
N GLN A 128 -32.61 -13.15 -5.41
CA GLN A 128 -32.88 -12.57 -6.73
C GLN A 128 -32.07 -11.29 -6.98
N LEU A 129 -32.00 -10.39 -5.99
CA LEU A 129 -31.20 -9.17 -6.05
C LEU A 129 -29.71 -9.48 -6.23
N SER A 130 -29.20 -10.49 -5.53
CA SER A 130 -27.79 -10.90 -5.61
C SER A 130 -27.38 -11.42 -6.99
N ARG A 131 -28.33 -11.87 -7.81
CA ARG A 131 -28.10 -12.30 -9.19
C ARG A 131 -28.12 -11.15 -10.19
N LEU A 132 -28.57 -9.97 -9.76
CA LEU A 132 -28.65 -8.80 -10.62
C LEU A 132 -27.35 -7.98 -10.55
N PRO A 133 -26.71 -7.69 -11.70
CA PRO A 133 -25.76 -6.61 -11.74
C PRO A 133 -26.48 -5.27 -11.45
N PRO A 134 -25.91 -4.38 -10.63
CA PRO A 134 -24.54 -4.34 -10.14
C PRO A 134 -24.37 -4.72 -8.66
N LEU A 135 -25.36 -5.36 -7.99
CA LEU A 135 -25.19 -5.79 -6.60
C LEU A 135 -24.13 -6.90 -6.47
N GLN A 136 -23.97 -7.72 -7.50
CA GLN A 136 -22.81 -8.58 -7.67
C GLN A 136 -22.21 -8.33 -9.04
N ASP A 137 -20.92 -8.01 -9.08
CA ASP A 137 -20.20 -7.70 -10.31
C ASP A 137 -18.82 -8.35 -10.32
N SER A 138 -18.21 -8.45 -11.48
CA SER A 138 -16.88 -9.00 -11.68
C SER A 138 -15.86 -7.88 -11.79
N PHE A 139 -14.87 -7.88 -10.90
CA PHE A 139 -13.75 -6.97 -10.94
C PHE A 139 -12.52 -7.67 -11.52
N HIS A 140 -11.93 -7.10 -12.56
CA HIS A 140 -10.75 -7.66 -13.22
C HIS A 140 -9.49 -6.99 -12.70
N ILE A 141 -8.64 -7.78 -12.03
CA ILE A 141 -7.32 -7.34 -11.60
C ILE A 141 -6.34 -7.41 -12.77
N ASN A 142 -5.54 -6.37 -12.93
CA ASN A 142 -4.38 -6.33 -13.81
C ASN A 142 -3.27 -5.55 -13.09
N ASN A 143 -2.39 -6.26 -12.39
CA ASN A 143 -1.32 -5.68 -11.59
C ASN A 143 -0.12 -5.30 -12.48
N VAL A 144 -0.13 -4.09 -13.00
CA VAL A 144 1.00 -3.56 -13.79
C VAL A 144 1.79 -2.58 -12.94
N ALA A 145 3.08 -2.79 -12.85
CA ALA A 145 4.02 -1.90 -12.16
C ALA A 145 5.25 -1.60 -13.03
N LEU A 146 5.92 -0.50 -12.74
CA LEU A 146 7.20 -0.17 -13.39
C LEU A 146 8.35 -0.83 -12.64
N VAL A 147 9.08 -1.69 -13.34
CA VAL A 147 10.28 -2.36 -12.81
C VAL A 147 11.47 -2.02 -13.73
N GLY A 148 12.46 -1.32 -13.20
CA GLY A 148 13.58 -0.85 -13.99
C GLY A 148 13.17 0.09 -15.14
N GLY A 149 12.08 0.86 -14.96
CA GLY A 149 11.54 1.77 -15.99
C GLY A 149 10.64 1.10 -17.03
N GLN A 150 10.42 -0.22 -16.95
CA GLN A 150 9.55 -0.95 -17.89
C GLN A 150 8.28 -1.44 -17.22
N PRO A 151 7.11 -1.36 -17.90
CA PRO A 151 5.86 -1.91 -17.37
C PRO A 151 5.90 -3.44 -17.41
N ARG A 152 5.60 -4.06 -16.26
CA ARG A 152 5.50 -5.52 -16.10
C ARG A 152 4.24 -5.88 -15.33
N THR A 153 3.57 -6.95 -15.74
CA THR A 153 2.48 -7.55 -14.96
C THR A 153 3.10 -8.48 -13.92
N LEU A 154 2.79 -8.24 -12.64
CA LEU A 154 3.44 -8.92 -11.51
C LEU A 154 2.40 -9.61 -10.63
N GLY A 155 2.69 -10.86 -10.27
CA GLY A 155 2.01 -11.55 -9.16
C GLY A 155 2.42 -10.97 -7.79
N LEU A 156 1.74 -11.40 -6.72
CA LEU A 156 1.98 -10.89 -5.37
C LEU A 156 3.43 -11.14 -4.91
N LYS A 157 3.93 -12.36 -5.05
CA LYS A 157 5.30 -12.72 -4.66
C LYS A 157 6.33 -11.89 -5.42
N GLU A 158 6.17 -11.77 -6.73
CA GLU A 158 7.11 -11.02 -7.56
C GLU A 158 7.11 -9.51 -7.20
N MET A 159 5.94 -8.92 -6.97
CA MET A 159 5.81 -7.52 -6.53
C MET A 159 6.53 -7.28 -5.20
N LEU A 160 6.35 -8.19 -4.23
CA LEU A 160 7.03 -8.12 -2.94
C LEU A 160 8.55 -8.29 -3.08
N SER A 161 9.01 -9.21 -3.94
CA SER A 161 10.44 -9.43 -4.20
C SER A 161 11.11 -8.21 -4.82
N VAL A 162 10.47 -7.58 -5.79
CA VAL A 162 10.94 -6.31 -6.40
C VAL A 162 11.03 -5.20 -5.35
N TYR A 163 10.00 -5.07 -4.50
CA TYR A 163 10.01 -4.10 -3.40
C TYR A 163 11.15 -4.35 -2.41
N VAL A 164 11.36 -5.61 -1.98
CA VAL A 164 12.43 -5.97 -1.04
C VAL A 164 13.81 -5.67 -1.64
N ALA A 165 14.05 -6.07 -2.90
CA ALA A 165 15.29 -5.79 -3.61
C ALA A 165 15.58 -4.28 -3.68
N HIS A 166 14.59 -3.47 -4.06
CA HIS A 166 14.71 -2.02 -4.08
C HIS A 166 15.01 -1.44 -2.68
N ARG A 167 14.34 -1.94 -1.65
CA ARG A 167 14.58 -1.48 -0.26
C ARG A 167 16.00 -1.79 0.21
N LEU A 168 16.52 -2.97 -0.10
CA LEU A 168 17.90 -3.35 0.22
C LEU A 168 18.90 -2.43 -0.48
N GLU A 169 18.72 -2.16 -1.77
CA GLU A 169 19.56 -1.22 -2.52
C GLU A 169 19.57 0.17 -1.89
N VAL A 170 18.38 0.73 -1.60
CA VAL A 170 18.24 2.06 -1.01
C VAL A 170 18.91 2.14 0.38
N ILE A 171 18.72 1.11 1.22
CA ILE A 171 19.33 1.07 2.55
C ILE A 171 20.86 0.97 2.44
N THR A 172 21.37 0.14 1.54
CA THR A 172 22.81 -0.02 1.31
C THR A 172 23.44 1.29 0.83
N ARG A 173 22.85 1.94 -0.18
CA ARG A 173 23.32 3.22 -0.69
C ARG A 173 23.30 4.32 0.37
N ARG A 174 22.23 4.41 1.15
CA ARG A 174 22.14 5.36 2.26
C ARG A 174 23.19 5.10 3.36
N SER A 175 23.43 3.82 3.68
CA SER A 175 24.41 3.44 4.70
C SER A 175 25.83 3.76 4.26
N ARG A 176 26.18 3.49 2.98
CA ARG A 176 27.46 3.87 2.39
C ARG A 176 27.68 5.37 2.43
N TYR A 177 26.69 6.16 2.05
CA TYR A 177 26.78 7.62 2.12
C TYR A 177 27.02 8.13 3.54
N ARG A 178 26.27 7.58 4.52
CA ARG A 178 26.42 7.96 5.93
C ARG A 178 27.76 7.52 6.51
N LEU A 179 28.27 6.37 6.09
CA LEU A 179 29.59 5.88 6.48
C LEU A 179 30.66 6.84 5.99
N ALA A 180 30.71 7.13 4.70
CA ALA A 180 31.69 8.05 4.13
C ALA A 180 31.70 9.41 4.85
N ARG A 181 30.52 9.99 5.14
CA ARG A 181 30.42 11.26 5.88
C ARG A 181 30.98 11.18 7.32
N ARG A 182 30.85 10.02 7.97
CA ARG A 182 31.39 9.82 9.30
C ARG A 182 32.90 9.59 9.27
N GLU A 183 33.39 8.89 8.27
CA GLU A 183 34.83 8.68 8.05
C GLU A 183 35.53 10.01 7.74
N GLU A 184 34.96 10.85 6.88
CA GLU A 184 35.48 12.22 6.65
C GLU A 184 35.56 13.01 7.97
N ARG A 185 34.49 12.97 8.79
CA ARG A 185 34.50 13.70 10.06
C ARG A 185 35.48 13.10 11.08
N LEU A 186 35.58 11.78 11.14
CA LEU A 186 36.52 11.08 12.00
C LEU A 186 37.96 11.49 11.67
N HIS A 187 38.31 11.46 10.37
CA HIS A 187 39.62 11.84 9.89
C HIS A 187 40.02 13.25 10.32
N LEU A 188 39.12 14.23 10.26
CA LEU A 188 39.37 15.59 10.72
C LEU A 188 39.58 15.66 12.26
N VAL A 189 38.73 14.91 13.00
CA VAL A 189 38.84 14.88 14.47
C VAL A 189 40.14 14.20 14.95
N GLU A 190 40.62 13.18 14.25
CA GLU A 190 41.92 12.54 14.50
C GLU A 190 43.06 13.53 14.32
N GLY A 191 43.04 14.36 13.26
CA GLY A 191 44.02 15.43 13.07
C GLY A 191 43.96 16.48 14.19
N LEU A 192 42.78 16.91 14.60
CA LEU A 192 42.62 17.81 15.75
C LEU A 192 43.15 17.20 17.06
N LEU A 193 42.96 15.91 17.28
CA LEU A 193 43.45 15.22 18.46
C LEU A 193 44.99 15.26 18.49
N ILE A 194 45.66 15.00 17.38
CA ILE A 194 47.13 15.12 17.25
C ILE A 194 47.55 16.55 17.60
N ALA A 195 46.91 17.56 17.00
CA ALA A 195 47.25 18.96 17.27
C ALA A 195 47.02 19.40 18.71
N ILE A 196 46.02 18.84 19.42
CA ILE A 196 45.77 19.17 20.83
C ILE A 196 46.79 18.50 21.77
N LEU A 197 47.22 17.29 21.44
CA LEU A 197 48.24 16.57 22.26
C LEU A 197 49.59 17.29 22.25
N ASP A 198 49.95 17.92 21.14
CA ASP A 198 51.24 18.62 20.97
C ASP A 198 51.01 20.12 20.66
N ILE A 199 50.06 20.75 21.35
CA ILE A 199 49.56 22.11 21.06
C ILE A 199 50.64 23.17 21.10
N ASP A 200 51.61 23.06 22.00
CA ASP A 200 52.72 24.03 22.12
C ASP A 200 53.61 24.00 20.85
N GLU A 201 53.92 22.82 20.34
CA GLU A 201 54.71 22.65 19.11
C GLU A 201 53.93 23.12 17.89
N VAL A 202 52.63 22.84 17.82
CA VAL A 202 51.72 23.37 16.76
C VAL A 202 51.77 24.90 16.75
N ILE A 203 51.67 25.54 17.91
CA ILE A 203 51.74 27.00 18.02
C ILE A 203 53.10 27.53 17.56
N GLN A 204 54.18 26.87 17.89
CA GLN A 204 55.52 27.25 17.44
C GLN A 204 55.69 27.16 15.93
N VAL A 205 55.21 26.06 15.32
CA VAL A 205 55.21 25.84 13.87
C VAL A 205 54.45 26.95 13.15
N ILE A 206 53.26 27.28 13.62
CA ILE A 206 52.42 28.34 13.03
C ILE A 206 53.10 29.72 13.15
N ARG A 207 53.60 30.06 14.35
CA ARG A 207 54.28 31.35 14.56
C ARG A 207 55.59 31.51 13.83
N SER A 208 56.29 30.42 13.49
CA SER A 208 57.56 30.44 12.74
C SER A 208 57.38 30.37 11.22
N SER A 209 56.15 30.42 10.73
CA SER A 209 55.81 30.37 9.33
C SER A 209 55.48 31.77 8.81
N ASP A 210 55.94 32.07 7.56
CA ASP A 210 55.75 33.37 6.96
C ASP A 210 54.30 33.57 6.40
N ASP A 211 53.69 32.48 6.01
CA ASP A 211 52.32 32.46 5.49
C ASP A 211 51.56 31.16 5.85
N SER A 212 50.28 31.11 5.51
CA SER A 212 49.39 29.97 5.85
C SER A 212 49.72 28.70 5.05
N GLU A 213 50.28 28.84 3.85
CA GLU A 213 50.67 27.69 3.02
C GLU A 213 51.90 26.99 3.57
N GLN A 214 52.89 27.80 3.96
CA GLN A 214 54.10 27.29 4.65
C GLN A 214 53.75 26.65 6.01
N ALA A 215 52.81 27.25 6.77
CA ALA A 215 52.35 26.69 8.01
C ALA A 215 51.70 25.30 7.84
N ARG A 216 50.81 25.18 6.82
CA ARG A 216 50.16 23.88 6.45
C ARG A 216 51.19 22.83 6.03
N THR A 217 52.17 23.21 5.22
CA THR A 217 53.24 22.30 4.80
C THR A 217 54.03 21.79 5.96
N LYS A 218 54.48 22.68 6.85
CA LYS A 218 55.22 22.31 8.06
C LYS A 218 54.39 21.45 9.03
N LEU A 219 53.11 21.77 9.24
CA LEU A 219 52.21 20.96 10.08
C LEU A 219 52.06 19.54 9.53
N ARG A 220 51.96 19.39 8.22
CA ARG A 220 51.91 18.08 7.59
C ARG A 220 53.19 17.28 7.79
N ASP A 221 54.34 17.92 7.63
CA ASP A 221 55.62 17.27 7.71
C ASP A 221 56.01 16.89 9.15
N VAL A 222 55.68 17.73 10.13
CA VAL A 222 56.00 17.51 11.56
C VAL A 222 55.08 16.53 12.23
N PHE A 223 53.75 16.62 11.93
CA PHE A 223 52.73 15.84 12.65
C PHE A 223 52.11 14.72 11.77
N ASP A 224 52.64 14.47 10.58
CA ASP A 224 52.12 13.50 9.59
C ASP A 224 50.62 13.69 9.32
N LEU A 225 50.16 14.96 9.26
CA LEU A 225 48.79 15.31 8.97
C LEU A 225 48.51 15.24 7.47
N SER A 226 47.32 14.83 7.11
CA SER A 226 46.82 14.97 5.73
C SER A 226 46.57 16.45 5.40
N GLU A 227 46.50 16.76 4.10
CA GLU A 227 46.21 18.12 3.64
C GLU A 227 44.88 18.65 4.23
N LEU A 228 43.83 17.80 4.22
CA LEU A 228 42.51 18.12 4.77
C LEU A 228 42.57 18.36 6.31
N GLN A 229 43.44 17.63 7.05
CA GLN A 229 43.61 17.83 8.47
C GLN A 229 44.37 19.11 8.78
N ALA A 230 45.38 19.42 7.99
CA ALA A 230 46.18 20.65 8.18
C ALA A 230 45.44 21.92 7.74
N GLU A 231 44.44 21.80 6.84
CA GLU A 231 43.61 22.91 6.42
C GLU A 231 42.46 23.19 7.39
N TYR A 232 41.99 22.17 8.10
CA TYR A 232 40.85 22.25 9.03
C TYR A 232 41.23 22.99 10.31
#